data_427a1d8fe2f882ece37f672e2ecd0289
#
_entry.id   427a1d8fe2f882ece37f672e2ecd0289
#
_cell.length_a   1.000
_cell.length_b   1.000
_cell.length_c   1.000
_cell.angle_alpha   90.00
_cell.angle_beta   90.00
_cell.angle_gamma   90.00
#
_symmetry.space_group_name_H-M   'P 1'
#
loop_
_entity.id
_entity.type
_entity.pdbx_description
1 polymer ?
#
loop_
_entity_poly.entity_id
_entity_poly.type
_entity_poly.pdbx_seq_one_letter_code
_entity_poly.pdbx_strand_id
1 'polypeptide(L)'
;MRMTMSTLPNITIVGAGQVGATTAHLLVMKGLGRLVLIDVVEGMAQGKALDLQQAAATEGLPVQVTGSADLAAMAGSRLIVMTAGLARKPGMSRDDLLAANAAIVGPIAESIARHAPQAI
;
A
#
# COMPACT_ATOMS: atom_id res chain seq x y z
N MET A 1 -22.57 13.55 9.43
CA MET A 1 -22.22 13.98 8.04
C MET A 1 -21.75 12.75 7.27
N ARG A 2 -22.41 12.43 6.17
CA ARG A 2 -21.96 11.33 5.29
C ARG A 2 -20.73 11.79 4.51
N MET A 3 -19.60 11.10 4.68
CA MET A 3 -18.44 11.31 3.82
C MET A 3 -18.74 10.76 2.43
N THR A 4 -18.54 11.57 1.40
CA THR A 4 -18.62 11.14 0.00
C THR A 4 -17.26 10.55 -0.42
N MET A 5 -17.23 9.76 -1.49
CA MET A 5 -15.97 9.22 -2.05
C MET A 5 -14.92 10.31 -2.32
N SER A 6 -15.35 11.51 -2.67
CA SER A 6 -14.45 12.63 -2.96
C SER A 6 -13.80 13.23 -1.71
N THR A 7 -14.35 12.99 -0.52
CA THR A 7 -13.83 13.52 0.75
C THR A 7 -13.00 12.51 1.53
N LEU A 8 -12.98 11.23 1.10
CA LEU A 8 -12.17 10.22 1.75
C LEU A 8 -10.66 10.46 1.50
N PRO A 9 -9.82 10.31 2.52
CA PRO A 9 -8.38 10.45 2.34
C PRO A 9 -7.81 9.35 1.45
N ASN A 10 -6.73 9.68 0.74
CA ASN A 10 -5.93 8.69 0.05
C ASN A 10 -4.99 8.00 1.04
N ILE A 11 -5.02 6.68 1.06
CA ILE A 11 -4.14 5.84 1.87
C ILE A 11 -3.35 4.95 0.91
N THR A 12 -2.04 5.04 0.95
CA THR A 12 -1.16 4.18 0.16
C THR A 12 -0.57 3.10 1.04
N ILE A 13 -0.56 1.88 0.54
CA ILE A 13 0.12 0.75 1.15
C ILE A 13 1.24 0.32 0.21
N VAL A 14 2.47 0.41 0.67
CA VAL A 14 3.65 -0.02 -0.07
C VAL A 14 4.02 -1.44 0.37
N GLY A 15 3.91 -2.36 -0.55
CA GLY A 15 4.01 -3.79 -0.33
C GLY A 15 2.64 -4.46 -0.39
N ALA A 16 2.43 -5.29 -1.41
CA ALA A 16 1.17 -6.01 -1.64
C ALA A 16 1.28 -7.50 -1.30
N GLY A 17 2.19 -7.85 -0.41
CA GLY A 17 2.31 -9.20 0.16
C GLY A 17 1.21 -9.49 1.17
N GLN A 18 1.41 -10.49 2.02
CA GLN A 18 0.39 -10.92 2.97
C GLN A 18 -0.04 -9.81 3.94
N VAL A 19 0.92 -9.11 4.53
CA VAL A 19 0.63 -8.04 5.50
C VAL A 19 -0.04 -6.85 4.82
N GLY A 20 0.52 -6.38 3.71
CA GLY A 20 -0.03 -5.24 2.98
C GLY A 20 -1.43 -5.49 2.44
N ALA A 21 -1.65 -6.64 1.83
CA ALA A 21 -2.95 -7.02 1.29
C ALA A 21 -4.01 -7.20 2.38
N THR A 22 -3.65 -7.78 3.52
CA THR A 22 -4.56 -7.92 4.67
C THR A 22 -4.90 -6.57 5.28
N THR A 23 -3.91 -5.69 5.42
CA THR A 23 -4.13 -4.31 5.87
C THR A 23 -5.10 -3.58 4.95
N ALA A 24 -4.89 -3.68 3.64
CA ALA A 24 -5.77 -3.10 2.64
C ALA A 24 -7.21 -3.64 2.76
N HIS A 25 -7.37 -4.95 2.92
CA HIS A 25 -8.67 -5.59 3.09
C HIS A 25 -9.43 -4.98 4.29
N LEU A 26 -8.77 -4.87 5.44
CA LEU A 26 -9.39 -4.31 6.64
C LEU A 26 -9.77 -2.83 6.46
N LEU A 27 -8.94 -2.06 5.78
CA LEU A 27 -9.23 -0.65 5.48
C LEU A 27 -10.43 -0.51 4.55
N VAL A 28 -10.54 -1.36 3.55
CA VAL A 28 -11.70 -1.42 2.64
C VAL A 28 -12.97 -1.72 3.42
N MET A 29 -12.96 -2.78 4.22
CA MET A 29 -14.14 -3.20 4.99
C MET A 29 -14.61 -2.14 5.99
N LYS A 30 -13.69 -1.31 6.49
CA LYS A 30 -13.99 -0.19 7.38
C LYS A 30 -14.34 1.11 6.65
N GLY A 31 -14.17 1.18 5.34
CA GLY A 31 -14.48 2.37 4.55
C GLY A 31 -13.65 3.60 4.90
N LEU A 32 -12.39 3.43 5.30
CA LEU A 32 -11.58 4.49 5.90
C LEU A 32 -10.90 5.42 4.89
N GLY A 33 -10.82 5.02 3.62
CA GLY A 33 -10.14 5.83 2.62
C GLY A 33 -10.18 5.23 1.23
N ARG A 34 -9.68 5.98 0.26
CA ARG A 34 -9.35 5.48 -1.07
C ARG A 34 -7.97 4.87 -0.99
N LEU A 35 -7.83 3.64 -1.48
CA LEU A 35 -6.60 2.89 -1.33
C LEU A 35 -5.79 2.84 -2.62
N VAL A 36 -4.49 3.00 -2.46
CA VAL A 36 -3.50 2.74 -3.51
C VAL A 36 -2.55 1.66 -2.99
N LEU A 37 -2.50 0.52 -3.67
CA LEU A 37 -1.53 -0.53 -3.39
C LEU A 37 -0.35 -0.38 -4.34
N ILE A 38 0.86 -0.43 -3.80
CA ILE A 38 2.08 -0.36 -4.61
C ILE A 38 2.95 -1.57 -4.31
N ASP A 39 3.40 -2.24 -5.36
CA ASP A 39 4.39 -3.31 -5.26
C ASP A 39 5.27 -3.30 -6.50
N VAL A 40 6.58 -3.52 -6.33
CA VAL A 40 7.53 -3.54 -7.44
C VAL A 40 7.37 -4.77 -8.34
N VAL A 41 6.73 -5.82 -7.84
CA VAL A 41 6.41 -7.00 -8.66
C VAL A 41 5.24 -6.66 -9.57
N GLU A 42 5.49 -6.66 -10.86
CA GLU A 42 4.50 -6.30 -11.86
C GLU A 42 3.24 -7.17 -11.75
N GLY A 43 2.08 -6.54 -11.77
CA GLY A 43 0.78 -7.20 -11.68
C GLY A 43 0.31 -7.56 -10.27
N MET A 44 1.20 -7.59 -9.27
CA MET A 44 0.82 -8.01 -7.92
C MET A 44 -0.14 -7.02 -7.25
N ALA A 45 0.23 -5.76 -7.19
CA ALA A 45 -0.62 -4.74 -6.58
C ALA A 45 -1.91 -4.54 -7.37
N GLN A 46 -1.84 -4.57 -8.69
CA GLN A 46 -2.99 -4.44 -9.57
C GLN A 46 -4.00 -5.57 -9.37
N GLY A 47 -3.53 -6.82 -9.29
CA GLY A 47 -4.37 -7.98 -9.06
C GLY A 47 -5.05 -7.95 -7.68
N LYS A 48 -4.31 -7.62 -6.63
CA LYS A 48 -4.86 -7.48 -5.28
C LYS A 48 -5.89 -6.35 -5.20
N ALA A 49 -5.61 -5.23 -5.85
CA ALA A 49 -6.52 -4.09 -5.90
C ALA A 49 -7.83 -4.45 -6.61
N LEU A 50 -7.76 -5.20 -7.70
CA LEU A 50 -8.95 -5.66 -8.42
C LEU A 50 -9.81 -6.59 -7.54
N ASP A 51 -9.21 -7.55 -6.86
CA ASP A 51 -9.91 -8.43 -5.92
C ASP A 51 -10.63 -7.63 -4.83
N LEU A 52 -9.95 -6.68 -4.23
CA LEU A 52 -10.52 -5.85 -3.17
C LEU A 52 -11.63 -4.92 -3.70
N GLN A 53 -11.47 -4.39 -4.91
CA GLN A 53 -12.50 -3.56 -5.54
C GLN A 53 -13.77 -4.37 -5.79
N GLN A 54 -13.64 -5.61 -6.24
CA GLN A 54 -14.77 -6.51 -6.43
C GLN A 54 -15.43 -6.90 -5.11
N ALA A 55 -14.64 -7.17 -4.06
CA ALA A 55 -15.15 -7.43 -2.71
C ALA A 55 -15.93 -6.23 -2.17
N ALA A 56 -15.38 -5.03 -2.32
CA ALA A 56 -16.04 -3.79 -1.89
C ALA A 56 -17.40 -3.60 -2.59
N ALA A 57 -17.45 -3.85 -3.89
CA ALA A 57 -18.69 -3.77 -4.65
C ALA A 57 -19.74 -4.78 -4.16
N THR A 58 -19.31 -6.01 -3.87
CA THR A 58 -20.18 -7.07 -3.33
C THR A 58 -20.78 -6.68 -1.98
N GLU A 59 -19.99 -6.04 -1.14
CA GLU A 59 -20.41 -5.56 0.19
C GLU A 59 -21.14 -4.19 0.13
N GLY A 60 -21.31 -3.63 -1.05
CA GLY A 60 -21.96 -2.31 -1.21
C GLY A 60 -21.15 -1.16 -0.64
N LEU A 61 -19.83 -1.30 -0.55
CA LEU A 61 -18.95 -0.28 0.00
C LEU A 61 -18.48 0.69 -1.09
N PRO A 62 -18.63 2.01 -0.90
CA PRO A 62 -18.22 3.01 -1.89
C PRO A 62 -16.71 3.33 -1.75
N VAL A 63 -15.87 2.33 -1.80
CA VAL A 63 -14.41 2.47 -1.67
C VAL A 63 -13.75 2.23 -3.02
N GLN A 64 -12.77 3.05 -3.35
CA GLN A 64 -11.93 2.89 -4.53
C GLN A 64 -10.60 2.28 -4.14
N VAL A 65 -10.19 1.24 -4.85
CA VAL A 65 -8.89 0.57 -4.67
C VAL A 65 -8.19 0.50 -6.01
N THR A 66 -6.97 1.00 -6.08
CA THR A 66 -6.12 0.95 -7.27
C THR A 66 -4.77 0.31 -6.93
N GLY A 67 -4.12 -0.26 -7.92
CA GLY A 67 -2.79 -0.85 -7.78
C GLY A 67 -1.82 -0.33 -8.82
N SER A 68 -0.55 -0.24 -8.46
CA SER A 68 0.52 0.25 -9.33
C SER A 68 1.86 -0.38 -8.97
N ALA A 69 2.75 -0.47 -9.96
CA ALA A 69 4.16 -0.77 -9.72
C ALA A 69 5.01 0.51 -9.62
N ASP A 70 4.42 1.67 -9.82
CA ASP A 70 5.10 2.97 -9.79
C ASP A 70 4.89 3.66 -8.43
N LEU A 71 5.98 4.01 -7.76
CA LEU A 71 5.95 4.72 -6.49
C LEU A 71 5.32 6.12 -6.60
N ALA A 72 5.34 6.74 -7.78
CA ALA A 72 4.68 8.01 -8.00
C ALA A 72 3.16 7.96 -7.77
N ALA A 73 2.56 6.77 -7.82
CA ALA A 73 1.14 6.58 -7.54
C ALA A 73 0.73 6.95 -6.11
N MET A 74 1.70 7.09 -5.19
CA MET A 74 1.44 7.54 -3.82
C MET A 74 1.16 9.06 -3.71
N ALA A 75 1.32 9.81 -4.77
CA ALA A 75 1.13 11.26 -4.75
C ALA A 75 -0.26 11.64 -4.20
N GLY A 76 -0.29 12.62 -3.32
CA GLY A 76 -1.52 13.06 -2.67
C GLY A 76 -2.02 12.17 -1.53
N SER A 77 -1.25 11.17 -1.13
CA SER A 77 -1.60 10.33 0.02
C SER A 77 -1.52 11.12 1.32
N ARG A 78 -2.48 10.88 2.19
CA ARG A 78 -2.51 11.41 3.54
C ARG A 78 -1.81 10.49 4.54
N LEU A 79 -1.87 9.21 4.28
CA LEU A 79 -1.25 8.17 5.10
C LEU A 79 -0.56 7.16 4.20
N ILE A 80 0.63 6.75 4.60
CA ILE A 80 1.38 5.69 3.90
C ILE A 80 1.75 4.61 4.90
N VAL A 81 1.35 3.38 4.60
CA VAL A 81 1.69 2.20 5.39
C VAL A 81 2.79 1.45 4.65
N MET A 82 3.96 1.34 5.26
CA MET A 82 5.10 0.65 4.71
C MET A 82 5.14 -0.79 5.20
N THR A 83 4.88 -1.73 4.31
CA THR A 83 4.96 -3.16 4.60
C THR A 83 5.98 -3.87 3.71
N ALA A 84 6.67 -3.13 2.84
CA ALA A 84 7.68 -3.68 1.95
C ALA A 84 8.90 -4.18 2.71
N GLY A 85 9.47 -5.29 2.27
CA GLY A 85 10.66 -5.87 2.87
C GLY A 85 10.80 -7.33 2.47
N LEU A 86 11.96 -7.89 2.79
CA LEU A 86 12.25 -9.31 2.61
C LEU A 86 12.04 -10.08 3.91
N ALA A 87 11.41 -11.24 3.82
CA ALA A 87 11.42 -12.21 4.90
C ALA A 87 12.81 -12.83 5.04
N ARG A 88 13.17 -13.19 6.27
CA ARG A 88 14.42 -13.88 6.53
C ARG A 88 14.47 -15.21 5.78
N LYS A 89 15.55 -15.41 5.04
CA LYS A 89 15.81 -16.68 4.34
C LYS A 89 16.79 -17.53 5.15
N PRO A 90 16.76 -18.87 5.01
CA PRO A 90 17.77 -19.73 5.61
C PRO A 90 19.18 -19.29 5.22
N GLY A 91 20.10 -19.26 6.20
CA GLY A 91 21.47 -18.83 6.00
C GLY A 91 21.71 -17.31 6.11
N MET A 92 20.68 -16.49 6.23
CA MET A 92 20.84 -15.06 6.45
C MET A 92 21.06 -14.75 7.94
N SER A 93 22.09 -13.94 8.21
CA SER A 93 22.27 -13.32 9.52
C SER A 93 21.27 -12.18 9.74
N ARG A 94 21.18 -11.68 10.98
CA ARG A 94 20.39 -10.46 11.27
C ARG A 94 20.93 -9.24 10.51
N ASP A 95 22.24 -9.13 10.40
CA ASP A 95 22.89 -8.02 9.71
C ASP A 95 22.63 -8.08 8.20
N ASP A 96 22.65 -9.28 7.62
CA ASP A 96 22.28 -9.48 6.21
C ASP A 96 20.85 -9.04 5.95
N LEU A 97 19.90 -9.40 6.83
CA LEU A 97 18.51 -9.03 6.71
C LEU A 97 18.31 -7.52 6.87
N LEU A 98 19.01 -6.91 7.84
CA LEU A 98 18.99 -5.47 8.06
C LEU A 98 19.47 -4.72 6.82
N ALA A 99 20.60 -5.13 6.26
CA ALA A 99 21.16 -4.50 5.05
C ALA A 99 20.21 -4.64 3.85
N ALA A 100 19.64 -5.83 3.64
CA ALA A 100 18.68 -6.08 2.56
C ALA A 100 17.42 -5.23 2.69
N ASN A 101 16.85 -5.14 3.89
CA ASN A 101 15.66 -4.34 4.13
C ASN A 101 15.94 -2.83 4.08
N ALA A 102 17.09 -2.38 4.56
CA ALA A 102 17.49 -0.98 4.41
C ALA A 102 17.59 -0.56 2.94
N ALA A 103 18.10 -1.44 2.08
CA ALA A 103 18.19 -1.21 0.63
C ALA A 103 16.81 -1.14 -0.03
N ILE A 104 15.78 -1.73 0.55
CA ILE A 104 14.40 -1.65 0.07
C ILE A 104 13.68 -0.41 0.62
N VAL A 105 13.75 -0.21 1.92
CA VAL A 105 12.99 0.84 2.64
C VAL A 105 13.56 2.23 2.34
N GLY A 106 14.88 2.37 2.25
CA GLY A 106 15.52 3.67 2.00
C GLY A 106 15.01 4.38 0.75
N PRO A 107 15.09 3.77 -0.44
CA PRO A 107 14.57 4.38 -1.67
C PRO A 107 13.07 4.68 -1.63
N ILE A 108 12.30 3.83 -0.96
CA ILE A 108 10.85 4.09 -0.78
C ILE A 108 10.64 5.32 0.09
N ALA A 109 11.37 5.46 1.19
CA ALA A 109 11.30 6.63 2.05
C ALA A 109 11.64 7.92 1.31
N GLU A 110 12.67 7.88 0.44
CA GLU A 110 13.00 9.01 -0.45
C GLU A 110 11.87 9.34 -1.42
N SER A 111 11.22 8.33 -1.96
CA SER A 111 10.05 8.50 -2.85
C SER A 111 8.87 9.12 -2.10
N ILE A 112 8.64 8.73 -0.85
CA ILE A 112 7.59 9.34 0.00
C ILE A 112 7.88 10.83 0.19
N ALA A 113 9.10 11.18 0.54
CA ALA A 113 9.49 12.58 0.73
C ALA A 113 9.29 13.40 -0.55
N ARG A 114 9.47 12.79 -1.72
CA ARG A 114 9.32 13.46 -3.02
C ARG A 114 7.87 13.57 -3.47
N HIS A 115 7.08 12.49 -3.36
CA HIS A 115 5.74 12.41 -3.95
C HIS A 115 4.61 12.69 -2.97
N ALA A 116 4.82 12.46 -1.69
CA ALA A 116 3.81 12.63 -0.65
C ALA A 116 4.39 13.27 0.63
N PRO A 117 5.02 14.47 0.53
CA PRO A 117 5.73 15.08 1.66
C PRO A 117 4.82 15.43 2.85
N GLN A 118 3.51 15.51 2.65
CA GLN A 118 2.53 15.82 3.70
C GLN A 118 1.94 14.57 4.36
N ALA A 119 2.32 13.36 3.90
CA ALA A 119 1.80 12.11 4.45
C ALA A 119 2.41 11.79 5.82
N ILE A 120 1.62 11.06 6.62
CA ILE A 120 2.07 10.40 7.85
C ILE A 120 2.49 8.99 7.51
#